data_81f47363cc130891ac75f6f2ce85ba29
#
_entry.id   81f47363cc130891ac75f6f2ce85ba29
#
_cell.length_a   1.000
_cell.length_b   1.000
_cell.length_c   1.000
_cell.angle_alpha   90.00
_cell.angle_beta   90.00
_cell.angle_gamma   90.00
#
_symmetry.space_group_name_H-M   'P 1'
#
loop_
_entity.id
_entity.type
_entity.pdbx_description
1 polymer ?
#
loop_
_entity_poly.entity_id
_entity_poly.type
_entity_poly.pdbx_seq_one_letter_code
_entity_poly.pdbx_strand_id
1 'polypeptide(L)'
;MKIAILTSGILPVPAVQGGAVENLIDFYLEYNNLHRLHDITVYSVWHPDVESHIALKSEVNHYRYIDTSSTFAKIRRKIYKAIHPHEYYNHYIEFFFEQAYLNIKKEHYDYIIMENRPGYVYKLSRRGLSNLILHLHNDLLNNDTPYSYDIYNNLKRVITVSNYIKQRVETISPVCPILNNKVVTVYNGINLDHFKKKKYSTITREDVGFSNNDFVLVYSGRLNKDKGISQLIDAMLLLKDLPQIKLMILGSTFFGNATNENSFVHTLKEKAQPIYERLLFTGFVPYEHIPEYLQLADVAIIPSVWPEPFGLTVAESQAMGLPTITTRQGGIAEIVSEENAVIVSAEQNLECHLADAIRQLFYSPQQRAYMASAALRNSRHYDKEHYSQEFFEAIESIS
;
A
#
# COMPACT_ATOMS: atom_id res chain seq x y z
N MET A 1 18.15 -5.80 20.26
CA MET A 1 17.11 -5.07 21.02
C MET A 1 15.86 -5.93 21.14
N LYS A 2 15.04 -5.68 22.16
CA LYS A 2 13.71 -6.29 22.29
C LYS A 2 12.65 -5.28 21.82
N ILE A 3 11.93 -5.61 20.77
CA ILE A 3 11.02 -4.69 20.08
C ILE A 3 9.59 -5.26 20.09
N ALA A 4 8.60 -4.43 20.43
CA ALA A 4 7.20 -4.75 20.20
C ALA A 4 6.70 -4.06 18.92
N ILE A 5 6.02 -4.80 18.06
CA ILE A 5 5.33 -4.25 16.89
C ILE A 5 3.84 -4.39 17.12
N LEU A 6 3.14 -3.26 17.11
CA LEU A 6 1.70 -3.18 17.24
C LEU A 6 1.10 -2.86 15.90
N THR A 7 0.51 -3.87 15.24
CA THR A 7 -0.07 -3.73 13.91
C THR A 7 -1.29 -2.79 13.88
N SER A 8 -1.82 -2.54 12.70
CA SER A 8 -3.01 -1.69 12.53
C SER A 8 -4.26 -2.21 13.25
N GLY A 9 -4.30 -3.51 13.58
CA GLY A 9 -5.45 -4.17 14.19
C GLY A 9 -6.60 -4.47 13.20
N ILE A 10 -6.33 -4.47 11.90
CA ILE A 10 -7.35 -4.71 10.86
C ILE A 10 -7.12 -6.04 10.16
N LEU A 11 -5.94 -6.26 9.59
CA LEU A 11 -5.57 -7.48 8.90
C LEU A 11 -4.48 -8.23 9.68
N PRO A 12 -4.38 -9.55 9.53
CA PRO A 12 -3.37 -10.36 10.22
C PRO A 12 -1.98 -10.17 9.63
N VAL A 13 -0.97 -10.33 10.48
CA VAL A 13 0.44 -10.51 10.12
C VAL A 13 0.84 -11.90 10.65
N PRO A 14 1.37 -12.81 9.82
CA PRO A 14 1.68 -12.66 8.38
C PRO A 14 0.47 -12.32 7.50
N ALA A 15 0.73 -11.73 6.33
CA ALA A 15 -0.25 -11.15 5.42
C ALA A 15 -1.12 -12.19 4.70
N VAL A 16 -1.64 -13.20 5.40
CA VAL A 16 -2.44 -14.31 4.85
C VAL A 16 -3.75 -13.88 4.17
N GLN A 17 -4.18 -12.64 4.42
CA GLN A 17 -5.32 -12.03 3.75
C GLN A 17 -4.91 -10.92 2.77
N GLY A 18 -3.62 -10.81 2.46
CA GLY A 18 -3.05 -9.68 1.74
C GLY A 18 -3.03 -8.41 2.60
N GLY A 19 -2.92 -7.28 1.95
CA GLY A 19 -2.77 -5.97 2.59
C GLY A 19 -1.39 -5.39 2.36
N ALA A 20 -1.34 -4.16 1.83
CA ALA A 20 -0.07 -3.52 1.47
C ALA A 20 0.83 -3.32 2.69
N VAL A 21 0.26 -2.89 3.81
CA VAL A 21 1.00 -2.64 5.07
C VAL A 21 1.47 -3.96 5.66
N GLU A 22 0.62 -4.98 5.67
CA GLU A 22 0.92 -6.30 6.22
C GLU A 22 2.06 -6.99 5.43
N ASN A 23 2.07 -6.87 4.10
CA ASN A 23 3.19 -7.36 3.27
C ASN A 23 4.51 -6.64 3.58
N LEU A 24 4.46 -5.32 3.81
CA LEU A 24 5.66 -4.55 4.19
C LEU A 24 6.19 -4.97 5.57
N ILE A 25 5.30 -5.29 6.51
CA ILE A 25 5.66 -5.85 7.80
C ILE A 25 6.34 -7.21 7.63
N ASP A 26 5.78 -8.08 6.79
CA ASP A 26 6.37 -9.39 6.52
C ASP A 26 7.79 -9.26 5.95
N PHE A 27 8.06 -8.29 5.07
CA PHE A 27 9.39 -8.11 4.48
C PHE A 27 10.46 -7.85 5.55
N TYR A 28 10.25 -6.91 6.46
CA TYR A 28 11.25 -6.66 7.49
C TYR A 28 11.29 -7.75 8.58
N LEU A 29 10.19 -8.49 8.81
CA LEU A 29 10.22 -9.66 9.69
C LEU A 29 10.96 -10.84 9.06
N GLU A 30 10.80 -11.08 7.76
CA GLU A 30 11.60 -12.06 7.02
C GLU A 30 13.09 -11.71 7.08
N TYR A 31 13.42 -10.44 6.85
CA TYR A 31 14.81 -9.93 6.95
C TYR A 31 15.37 -10.11 8.37
N ASN A 32 14.61 -9.77 9.40
CA ASN A 32 15.00 -10.00 10.79
C ASN A 32 15.24 -11.49 11.09
N ASN A 33 14.39 -12.36 10.59
CA ASN A 33 14.53 -13.81 10.77
C ASN A 33 15.80 -14.35 10.11
N LEU A 34 16.14 -13.84 8.91
CA LEU A 34 17.33 -14.24 8.18
C LEU A 34 18.62 -13.77 8.87
N HIS A 35 18.64 -12.50 9.31
CA HIS A 35 19.83 -11.85 9.87
C HIS A 35 19.93 -11.91 11.41
N ARG A 36 18.85 -12.33 12.10
CA ARG A 36 18.76 -12.45 13.58
C ARG A 36 19.14 -11.17 14.32
N LEU A 37 18.64 -10.03 13.85
CA LEU A 37 19.03 -8.71 14.37
C LEU A 37 18.43 -8.40 15.75
N HIS A 38 17.14 -8.69 15.92
CA HIS A 38 16.36 -8.26 17.09
C HIS A 38 15.40 -9.36 17.58
N ASP A 39 15.08 -9.33 18.87
CA ASP A 39 13.98 -10.11 19.47
C ASP A 39 12.68 -9.32 19.31
N ILE A 40 11.82 -9.72 18.35
CA ILE A 40 10.62 -8.98 17.99
C ILE A 40 9.36 -9.71 18.42
N THR A 41 8.47 -9.02 19.15
CA THR A 41 7.12 -9.50 19.44
C THR A 41 6.10 -8.73 18.61
N VAL A 42 5.39 -9.44 17.73
CA VAL A 42 4.34 -8.87 16.86
C VAL A 42 2.96 -9.10 17.49
N TYR A 43 2.26 -8.02 17.79
CA TYR A 43 0.86 -8.05 18.21
C TYR A 43 -0.03 -7.86 16.98
N SER A 44 -0.79 -8.88 16.62
CA SER A 44 -1.62 -8.90 15.41
C SER A 44 -3.01 -9.47 15.69
N VAL A 45 -3.97 -9.22 14.80
CA VAL A 45 -5.28 -9.88 14.86
C VAL A 45 -5.14 -11.34 14.46
N TRP A 46 -5.95 -12.19 15.09
CA TRP A 46 -5.99 -13.61 14.75
C TRP A 46 -6.81 -13.87 13.49
N HIS A 47 -6.35 -14.81 12.69
CA HIS A 47 -7.07 -15.40 11.56
C HIS A 47 -6.71 -16.89 11.45
N PRO A 48 -7.62 -17.81 11.04
CA PRO A 48 -7.31 -19.24 10.98
C PRO A 48 -6.08 -19.57 10.12
N ASP A 49 -5.89 -18.86 9.01
CA ASP A 49 -4.81 -19.14 8.05
C ASP A 49 -3.41 -18.82 8.62
N VAL A 50 -3.30 -18.06 9.70
CA VAL A 50 -1.98 -17.80 10.32
C VAL A 50 -1.43 -19.02 11.05
N GLU A 51 -2.29 -19.95 11.56
CA GLU A 51 -1.87 -21.03 12.44
C GLU A 51 -0.86 -22.00 11.80
N SER A 52 -0.92 -22.17 10.48
CA SER A 52 0.01 -23.03 9.74
C SER A 52 1.14 -22.27 9.03
N HIS A 53 1.20 -20.94 9.18
CA HIS A 53 2.16 -20.14 8.42
C HIS A 53 3.61 -20.37 8.90
N ILE A 54 4.54 -20.47 7.94
CA ILE A 54 5.96 -20.78 8.20
C ILE A 54 6.64 -19.73 9.12
N ALA A 55 6.22 -18.47 9.06
CA ALA A 55 6.75 -17.39 9.88
C ALA A 55 6.65 -17.65 11.40
N LEU A 56 5.67 -18.47 11.83
CA LEU A 56 5.51 -18.84 13.27
C LEU A 56 6.64 -19.72 13.80
N LYS A 57 7.48 -20.29 12.93
CA LYS A 57 8.65 -21.08 13.31
C LYS A 57 9.89 -20.24 13.56
N SER A 58 9.80 -18.92 13.45
CA SER A 58 10.91 -18.01 13.73
C SER A 58 11.36 -18.12 15.20
N GLU A 59 12.68 -18.08 15.43
CA GLU A 59 13.27 -18.03 16.78
C GLU A 59 13.41 -16.61 17.31
N VAL A 60 13.28 -15.60 16.44
CA VAL A 60 13.51 -14.18 16.77
C VAL A 60 12.26 -13.31 16.58
N ASN A 61 11.25 -13.80 15.83
CA ASN A 61 9.96 -13.13 15.67
C ASN A 61 8.87 -13.93 16.36
N HIS A 62 8.27 -13.37 17.41
CA HIS A 62 7.25 -13.99 18.24
C HIS A 62 5.89 -13.35 17.95
N TYR A 63 4.86 -14.15 17.69
CA TYR A 63 3.53 -13.64 17.35
C TYR A 63 2.56 -13.80 18.52
N ARG A 64 1.84 -12.73 18.83
CA ARG A 64 0.78 -12.70 19.83
C ARG A 64 -0.51 -12.26 19.19
N TYR A 65 -1.37 -13.22 18.93
CA TYR A 65 -2.64 -12.98 18.26
C TYR A 65 -3.76 -12.60 19.22
N ILE A 66 -4.59 -11.67 18.77
CA ILE A 66 -5.78 -11.19 19.46
C ILE A 66 -6.99 -11.48 18.59
N ASP A 67 -7.87 -12.35 19.10
CA ASP A 67 -9.13 -12.70 18.41
C ASP A 67 -10.17 -11.60 18.62
N THR A 68 -10.33 -10.76 17.60
CA THR A 68 -11.34 -9.68 17.56
C THR A 68 -12.71 -10.18 17.10
N SER A 69 -12.82 -11.43 16.63
CA SER A 69 -14.05 -12.07 16.16
C SER A 69 -14.79 -12.88 17.24
N SER A 70 -14.17 -13.06 18.40
CA SER A 70 -14.71 -13.86 19.51
C SER A 70 -16.06 -13.33 20.01
N THR A 71 -16.81 -14.22 20.64
CA THR A 71 -18.11 -13.87 21.25
C THR A 71 -17.98 -12.73 22.26
N PHE A 72 -16.90 -12.75 23.06
CA PHE A 72 -16.60 -11.72 24.02
C PHE A 72 -16.34 -10.36 23.35
N ALA A 73 -15.55 -10.32 22.28
CA ALA A 73 -15.31 -9.11 21.50
C ALA A 73 -16.62 -8.56 20.88
N LYS A 74 -17.49 -9.44 20.36
CA LYS A 74 -18.80 -9.07 19.81
C LYS A 74 -19.72 -8.44 20.86
N ILE A 75 -19.77 -9.00 22.10
CA ILE A 75 -20.56 -8.44 23.20
C ILE A 75 -20.02 -7.06 23.59
N ARG A 76 -18.72 -6.92 23.81
CA ARG A 76 -18.09 -5.63 24.10
C ARG A 76 -18.37 -4.57 23.02
N ARG A 77 -18.36 -4.97 21.75
CA ARG A 77 -18.72 -4.07 20.64
C ARG A 77 -20.14 -3.53 20.76
N LYS A 78 -21.11 -4.39 21.11
CA LYS A 78 -22.50 -3.96 21.29
C LYS A 78 -22.63 -2.95 22.42
N ILE A 79 -21.97 -3.22 23.56
CA ILE A 79 -21.96 -2.31 24.71
C ILE A 79 -21.31 -0.98 24.35
N TYR A 80 -20.14 -1.01 23.69
CA TYR A 80 -19.42 0.21 23.28
C TYR A 80 -20.27 1.08 22.37
N LYS A 81 -20.88 0.50 21.33
CA LYS A 81 -21.76 1.23 20.41
C LYS A 81 -22.97 1.85 21.11
N ALA A 82 -23.52 1.19 22.13
CA ALA A 82 -24.66 1.73 22.88
C ALA A 82 -24.27 2.96 23.73
N ILE A 83 -23.02 2.98 24.24
CA ILE A 83 -22.51 4.07 25.09
C ILE A 83 -21.98 5.23 24.24
N HIS A 84 -21.44 4.95 23.02
CA HIS A 84 -20.80 5.92 22.14
C HIS A 84 -21.46 5.95 20.75
N PRO A 85 -22.74 6.35 20.64
CA PRO A 85 -23.51 6.22 19.40
C PRO A 85 -23.04 7.14 18.26
N HIS A 86 -22.30 8.22 18.58
CA HIS A 86 -21.86 9.25 17.63
C HIS A 86 -20.36 9.23 17.33
N GLU A 87 -19.59 8.35 17.94
CA GLU A 87 -18.16 8.24 17.68
C GLU A 87 -17.91 7.39 16.44
N TYR A 88 -17.21 7.95 15.44
CA TYR A 88 -16.59 7.21 14.35
C TYR A 88 -15.39 6.43 14.90
N TYR A 89 -15.67 5.49 15.79
CA TYR A 89 -14.64 4.66 16.39
C TYR A 89 -14.82 3.20 15.97
N ASN A 90 -13.77 2.63 15.41
CA ASN A 90 -13.79 1.21 15.09
C ASN A 90 -13.50 0.40 16.35
N HIS A 91 -14.54 -0.13 16.98
CA HIS A 91 -14.41 -0.92 18.22
C HIS A 91 -13.44 -2.10 18.08
N TYR A 92 -13.28 -2.69 16.90
CA TYR A 92 -12.30 -3.78 16.71
C TYR A 92 -10.89 -3.29 16.98
N ILE A 93 -10.54 -2.09 16.49
CA ILE A 93 -9.24 -1.48 16.70
C ILE A 93 -9.02 -1.18 18.18
N GLU A 94 -10.05 -0.66 18.90
CA GLU A 94 -9.97 -0.38 20.33
C GLU A 94 -9.80 -1.67 21.15
N PHE A 95 -10.60 -2.69 20.87
CA PHE A 95 -10.50 -3.97 21.54
C PHE A 95 -9.11 -4.60 21.35
N PHE A 96 -8.62 -4.60 20.10
CA PHE A 96 -7.28 -5.05 19.76
C PHE A 96 -6.22 -4.31 20.57
N PHE A 97 -6.27 -2.98 20.54
CA PHE A 97 -5.32 -2.13 21.26
C PHE A 97 -5.30 -2.42 22.75
N GLU A 98 -6.46 -2.50 23.40
CA GLU A 98 -6.54 -2.76 24.85
C GLU A 98 -5.97 -4.13 25.22
N GLN A 99 -6.25 -5.17 24.44
CA GLN A 99 -5.70 -6.50 24.67
C GLN A 99 -4.18 -6.54 24.45
N ALA A 100 -3.69 -5.88 23.40
CA ALA A 100 -2.25 -5.74 23.15
C ALA A 100 -1.56 -5.00 24.30
N TYR A 101 -2.11 -3.87 24.74
CA TYR A 101 -1.58 -3.09 25.87
C TYR A 101 -1.48 -3.92 27.16
N LEU A 102 -2.50 -4.74 27.48
CA LEU A 102 -2.49 -5.61 28.68
C LEU A 102 -1.31 -6.60 28.66
N ASN A 103 -0.79 -6.96 27.51
CA ASN A 103 0.39 -7.80 27.37
C ASN A 103 1.68 -6.96 27.34
N ILE A 104 1.71 -5.89 26.56
CA ILE A 104 2.88 -4.99 26.43
C ILE A 104 3.34 -4.48 27.81
N LYS A 105 2.41 -4.05 28.68
CA LYS A 105 2.74 -3.52 30.01
C LYS A 105 3.37 -4.52 30.99
N LYS A 106 3.36 -5.81 30.67
CA LYS A 106 3.95 -6.87 31.50
C LYS A 106 5.41 -7.16 31.16
N GLU A 107 5.88 -6.66 30.03
CA GLU A 107 7.20 -6.90 29.49
C GLU A 107 7.95 -5.57 29.31
N HIS A 108 9.27 -5.65 29.31
CA HIS A 108 10.10 -4.50 28.98
C HIS A 108 10.51 -4.60 27.51
N TYR A 109 10.25 -3.55 26.75
CA TYR A 109 10.69 -3.39 25.35
C TYR A 109 11.59 -2.17 25.23
N ASP A 110 12.66 -2.30 24.46
CA ASP A 110 13.53 -1.17 24.12
C ASP A 110 12.75 -0.15 23.30
N TYR A 111 11.94 -0.64 22.32
CA TYR A 111 11.04 0.18 21.53
C TYR A 111 9.70 -0.51 21.30
N ILE A 112 8.65 0.31 21.15
CA ILE A 112 7.29 -0.10 20.75
C ILE A 112 6.96 0.63 19.46
N ILE A 113 6.81 -0.11 18.36
CA ILE A 113 6.52 0.41 17.04
C ILE A 113 5.01 0.26 16.78
N MET A 114 4.35 1.36 16.44
CA MET A 114 2.95 1.36 16.03
C MET A 114 2.86 1.50 14.51
N GLU A 115 2.21 0.52 13.87
CA GLU A 115 2.00 0.53 12.43
C GLU A 115 0.75 1.34 12.08
N ASN A 116 0.96 2.50 11.47
CA ASN A 116 -0.09 3.35 10.87
C ASN A 116 -1.20 3.80 11.85
N ARG A 117 -0.91 3.92 13.18
CA ARG A 117 -1.89 4.26 14.21
C ARG A 117 -1.40 5.34 15.18
N PRO A 118 -1.45 6.64 14.79
CA PRO A 118 -1.04 7.74 15.69
C PRO A 118 -1.81 7.76 17.01
N GLY A 119 -3.10 7.40 17.00
CA GLY A 119 -3.92 7.34 18.20
C GLY A 119 -3.43 6.33 19.25
N TYR A 120 -2.72 5.28 18.83
CA TYR A 120 -2.09 4.34 19.78
C TYR A 120 -0.95 5.02 20.57
N VAL A 121 -0.17 5.88 19.89
CA VAL A 121 0.89 6.67 20.53
C VAL A 121 0.32 7.54 21.64
N TYR A 122 -0.75 8.29 21.33
CA TYR A 122 -1.44 9.11 22.32
C TYR A 122 -1.87 8.33 23.56
N LYS A 123 -2.47 7.15 23.36
CA LYS A 123 -2.95 6.30 24.47
C LYS A 123 -1.81 5.67 25.28
N LEU A 124 -0.75 5.19 24.62
CA LEU A 124 0.40 4.57 25.28
C LEU A 124 1.20 5.58 26.10
N SER A 125 1.45 6.78 25.54
CA SER A 125 2.16 7.85 26.25
C SER A 125 1.41 8.32 27.50
N ARG A 126 0.09 8.45 27.44
CA ARG A 126 -0.76 8.79 28.60
C ARG A 126 -0.77 7.71 29.67
N ARG A 127 -0.33 6.50 29.34
CA ARG A 127 -0.18 5.36 30.26
C ARG A 127 1.26 5.16 30.74
N GLY A 128 2.15 6.13 30.47
CA GLY A 128 3.53 6.18 30.97
C GLY A 128 4.56 5.41 30.10
N LEU A 129 4.20 4.99 28.89
CA LEU A 129 5.16 4.40 27.95
C LEU A 129 5.85 5.50 27.12
N SER A 130 7.16 5.42 26.97
CA SER A 130 7.98 6.50 26.41
C SER A 130 8.83 6.14 25.19
N ASN A 131 9.14 4.87 24.97
CA ASN A 131 10.01 4.42 23.88
C ASN A 131 9.17 4.08 22.65
N LEU A 132 8.45 5.10 22.13
CA LEU A 132 7.44 4.93 21.10
C LEU A 132 7.99 5.36 19.72
N ILE A 133 7.79 4.50 18.72
CA ILE A 133 8.10 4.76 17.30
C ILE A 133 6.80 4.63 16.52
N LEU A 134 6.55 5.51 15.55
CA LEU A 134 5.41 5.43 14.66
C LEU A 134 5.89 5.22 13.22
N HIS A 135 5.44 4.15 12.59
CA HIS A 135 5.65 3.91 11.16
C HIS A 135 4.36 4.26 10.41
N LEU A 136 4.45 5.25 9.52
CA LEU A 136 3.31 5.83 8.80
C LEU A 136 3.29 5.39 7.34
N HIS A 137 2.23 4.69 6.97
CA HIS A 137 1.92 4.27 5.61
C HIS A 137 0.89 5.19 4.91
N ASN A 138 0.30 6.13 5.65
CA ASN A 138 -0.71 7.07 5.14
C ASN A 138 -0.55 8.43 5.84
N ASP A 139 -1.19 9.46 5.30
CA ASP A 139 -1.26 10.81 5.89
C ASP A 139 -2.22 10.84 7.09
N LEU A 140 -1.81 10.18 8.18
CA LEU A 140 -2.61 10.08 9.41
C LEU A 140 -2.05 10.91 10.57
N LEU A 141 -0.88 11.54 10.40
CA LEU A 141 -0.28 12.41 11.41
C LEU A 141 0.23 13.70 10.75
N ASN A 142 -0.50 14.77 10.94
CA ASN A 142 -0.19 16.12 10.44
C ASN A 142 -0.81 17.16 11.37
N ASN A 143 -0.72 18.46 11.05
CA ASN A 143 -1.29 19.55 11.86
C ASN A 143 -2.81 19.47 12.06
N ASP A 144 -3.54 18.79 11.18
CA ASP A 144 -5.00 18.63 11.29
C ASP A 144 -5.40 17.43 12.15
N THR A 145 -4.43 16.57 12.52
CA THR A 145 -4.68 15.39 13.35
C THR A 145 -4.95 15.79 14.80
N PRO A 146 -6.04 15.31 15.42
CA PRO A 146 -6.30 15.59 16.84
C PRO A 146 -5.12 15.14 17.72
N TYR A 147 -4.71 16.04 18.65
CA TYR A 147 -3.56 15.83 19.55
C TYR A 147 -2.22 15.60 18.83
N SER A 148 -2.07 16.08 17.59
CA SER A 148 -0.88 15.86 16.77
C SER A 148 0.41 16.27 17.47
N TYR A 149 0.41 17.42 18.16
CA TYR A 149 1.56 17.94 18.90
C TYR A 149 1.96 17.00 20.07
N ASP A 150 0.97 16.54 20.86
CA ASP A 150 1.23 15.60 21.95
C ASP A 150 1.74 14.26 21.42
N ILE A 151 1.15 13.74 20.34
CA ILE A 151 1.59 12.51 19.68
C ILE A 151 3.04 12.68 19.22
N TYR A 152 3.33 13.72 18.46
CA TYR A 152 4.66 13.97 17.91
C TYR A 152 5.73 14.08 19.01
N ASN A 153 5.46 14.84 20.08
CA ASN A 153 6.43 15.05 21.16
C ASN A 153 6.75 13.78 21.94
N ASN A 154 5.80 12.85 22.06
CA ASN A 154 6.00 11.59 22.78
C ASN A 154 6.66 10.49 21.94
N LEU A 155 6.90 10.74 20.64
CA LEU A 155 7.62 9.78 19.79
C LEU A 155 9.13 9.98 19.88
N LYS A 156 9.88 8.89 19.83
CA LYS A 156 11.33 8.88 19.62
C LYS A 156 11.67 9.03 18.14
N ARG A 157 10.89 8.39 17.27
CA ARG A 157 11.05 8.41 15.81
C ARG A 157 9.70 8.32 15.11
N VAL A 158 9.59 8.99 13.96
CA VAL A 158 8.55 8.76 12.96
C VAL A 158 9.24 8.26 11.71
N ILE A 159 8.85 7.07 11.24
CA ILE A 159 9.27 6.51 9.96
C ILE A 159 8.15 6.75 8.97
N THR A 160 8.44 7.33 7.81
CA THR A 160 7.47 7.67 6.78
C THR A 160 7.83 7.00 5.46
N VAL A 161 6.82 6.59 4.70
CA VAL A 161 7.01 5.83 3.45
C VAL A 161 7.41 6.70 2.24
N SER A 162 7.45 8.01 2.42
CA SER A 162 7.86 8.99 1.39
C SER A 162 8.23 10.33 2.02
N ASN A 163 8.95 11.17 1.28
CA ASN A 163 9.18 12.55 1.68
C ASN A 163 7.88 13.36 1.68
N TYR A 164 6.90 13.00 0.84
CA TYR A 164 5.57 13.60 0.89
C TYR A 164 4.93 13.39 2.28
N ILE A 165 4.88 12.17 2.81
CA ILE A 165 4.35 11.90 4.16
C ILE A 165 5.22 12.56 5.24
N LYS A 166 6.56 12.58 5.08
CA LYS A 166 7.45 13.31 5.98
C LYS A 166 7.08 14.79 6.07
N GLN A 167 6.90 15.46 4.93
CA GLN A 167 6.49 16.87 4.89
C GLN A 167 5.13 17.08 5.58
N ARG A 168 4.19 16.16 5.42
CA ARG A 168 2.90 16.21 6.13
C ARG A 168 3.07 16.16 7.65
N VAL A 169 3.92 15.26 8.16
CA VAL A 169 4.24 15.20 9.60
C VAL A 169 4.94 16.47 10.07
N GLU A 170 5.86 17.02 9.30
CA GLU A 170 6.61 18.23 9.65
C GLU A 170 5.75 19.51 9.75
N THR A 171 4.52 19.49 9.21
CA THR A 171 3.55 20.58 9.42
C THR A 171 3.15 20.77 10.89
N ILE A 172 3.32 19.75 11.74
CA ILE A 172 2.95 19.80 13.17
C ILE A 172 3.85 20.75 13.96
N SER A 173 5.14 20.77 13.63
CA SER A 173 6.13 21.61 14.28
C SER A 173 7.03 22.26 13.24
N PRO A 174 6.73 23.47 12.78
CA PRO A 174 7.51 24.16 11.75
C PRO A 174 8.89 24.63 12.24
N VAL A 175 9.26 24.33 13.48
CA VAL A 175 10.52 24.76 14.08
C VAL A 175 11.67 23.86 13.61
N CYS A 176 12.36 24.37 12.61
CA CYS A 176 13.68 23.94 12.13
C CYS A 176 13.82 22.45 11.77
N PRO A 177 13.44 22.04 10.54
CA PRO A 177 13.57 20.66 10.07
C PRO A 177 15.02 20.12 10.07
N ILE A 178 15.99 21.01 10.02
CA ILE A 178 17.42 20.69 9.79
C ILE A 178 18.10 20.06 11.01
N LEU A 179 17.55 20.24 12.20
CA LEU A 179 18.14 19.72 13.45
C LEU A 179 17.40 18.50 14.03
N ASN A 180 16.35 18.04 13.40
CA ASN A 180 15.49 17.03 14.00
C ASN A 180 15.44 15.75 13.13
N ASN A 181 16.40 14.84 13.36
CA ASN A 181 16.39 13.49 12.80
C ASN A 181 15.20 12.63 13.27
N LYS A 182 14.17 13.26 13.86
CA LYS A 182 13.03 12.55 14.41
C LYS A 182 12.11 11.95 13.35
N VAL A 183 11.98 12.61 12.19
CA VAL A 183 11.19 12.11 11.06
C VAL A 183 12.15 11.66 9.97
N VAL A 184 12.12 10.38 9.66
CA VAL A 184 12.95 9.78 8.61
C VAL A 184 12.09 9.13 7.55
N THR A 185 12.53 9.19 6.31
CA THR A 185 11.87 8.50 5.20
C THR A 185 12.56 7.16 4.97
N VAL A 186 11.75 6.10 4.92
CA VAL A 186 12.13 4.77 4.45
C VAL A 186 11.11 4.40 3.38
N TYR A 187 11.55 4.36 2.13
CA TYR A 187 10.65 4.06 1.01
C TYR A 187 10.15 2.62 1.07
N ASN A 188 8.89 2.40 0.69
CA ASN A 188 8.32 1.06 0.69
C ASN A 188 9.08 0.09 -0.21
N GLY A 189 9.24 -1.13 0.27
CA GLY A 189 9.81 -2.23 -0.49
C GLY A 189 8.80 -2.97 -1.37
N ILE A 190 9.32 -3.57 -2.43
CA ILE A 190 8.61 -4.53 -3.28
C ILE A 190 9.44 -5.80 -3.41
N ASN A 191 8.77 -6.93 -3.55
CA ASN A 191 9.43 -8.20 -3.78
C ASN A 191 9.80 -8.34 -5.26
N LEU A 192 11.03 -7.98 -5.64
CA LEU A 192 11.51 -8.04 -7.03
C LEU A 192 11.55 -9.48 -7.58
N ASP A 193 11.67 -10.48 -6.74
CA ASP A 193 11.58 -11.89 -7.17
C ASP A 193 10.17 -12.30 -7.54
N HIS A 194 9.19 -11.68 -6.90
CA HIS A 194 7.78 -11.88 -7.20
C HIS A 194 7.35 -11.08 -8.44
N PHE A 195 7.72 -9.79 -8.49
CA PHE A 195 7.43 -8.88 -9.61
C PHE A 195 8.53 -8.93 -10.67
N LYS A 196 8.64 -10.06 -11.36
CA LYS A 196 9.53 -10.23 -12.53
C LYS A 196 8.83 -11.01 -13.64
N LYS A 197 9.15 -10.66 -14.88
CA LYS A 197 8.63 -11.41 -16.05
C LYS A 197 9.14 -12.85 -16.00
N LYS A 198 8.20 -13.80 -16.04
CA LYS A 198 8.50 -15.23 -16.14
C LYS A 198 8.67 -15.62 -17.60
N LYS A 199 9.60 -16.54 -17.89
CA LYS A 199 9.80 -17.09 -19.25
C LYS A 199 8.56 -17.77 -19.79
N TYR A 200 7.79 -18.43 -18.92
CA TYR A 200 6.53 -19.08 -19.23
C TYR A 200 5.46 -18.48 -18.31
N SER A 201 4.44 -17.89 -18.92
CA SER A 201 3.27 -17.37 -18.19
C SER A 201 2.29 -18.52 -17.96
N THR A 202 1.60 -18.47 -16.83
CA THR A 202 0.50 -19.39 -16.51
C THR A 202 -0.79 -19.00 -17.21
N ILE A 203 -0.90 -17.72 -17.64
CA ILE A 203 -2.02 -17.17 -18.42
C ILE A 203 -1.49 -16.44 -19.65
N THR A 204 -2.27 -16.45 -20.73
CA THR A 204 -1.98 -15.79 -22.01
C THR A 204 -2.97 -14.66 -22.28
N ARG A 205 -2.72 -13.86 -23.32
CA ARG A 205 -3.66 -12.82 -23.77
C ARG A 205 -4.96 -13.43 -24.28
N GLU A 206 -4.90 -14.59 -24.91
CA GLU A 206 -6.06 -15.33 -25.40
C GLU A 206 -6.94 -15.83 -24.27
N ASP A 207 -6.36 -16.29 -23.15
CA ASP A 207 -7.11 -16.74 -21.96
C ASP A 207 -7.95 -15.62 -21.33
N VAL A 208 -7.52 -14.37 -21.54
CA VAL A 208 -8.24 -13.17 -21.06
C VAL A 208 -9.06 -12.48 -22.16
N GLY A 209 -9.21 -13.11 -23.33
CA GLY A 209 -10.03 -12.65 -24.44
C GLY A 209 -9.38 -11.56 -25.30
N PHE A 210 -8.06 -11.40 -25.25
CA PHE A 210 -7.31 -10.45 -26.05
C PHE A 210 -6.45 -11.16 -27.11
N SER A 211 -6.15 -10.47 -28.23
CA SER A 211 -5.23 -10.95 -29.24
C SER A 211 -3.78 -10.63 -28.89
N ASN A 212 -2.84 -11.43 -29.41
CA ASN A 212 -1.41 -11.14 -29.31
C ASN A 212 -1.01 -9.82 -30.00
N ASN A 213 -1.83 -9.36 -30.95
CA ASN A 213 -1.62 -8.10 -31.66
C ASN A 213 -2.27 -6.89 -30.96
N ASP A 214 -3.03 -7.10 -29.89
CA ASP A 214 -3.62 -6.01 -29.14
C ASP A 214 -2.55 -5.25 -28.35
N PHE A 215 -2.79 -3.95 -28.17
CA PHE A 215 -2.03 -3.11 -27.28
C PHE A 215 -2.73 -3.08 -25.92
N VAL A 216 -2.12 -3.75 -24.95
CA VAL A 216 -2.76 -4.03 -23.67
C VAL A 216 -2.31 -3.04 -22.60
N LEU A 217 -3.26 -2.27 -22.10
CA LEU A 217 -3.11 -1.42 -20.92
C LEU A 217 -3.53 -2.19 -19.67
N VAL A 218 -2.90 -1.90 -18.55
CA VAL A 218 -3.31 -2.44 -17.25
C VAL A 218 -3.49 -1.34 -16.22
N TYR A 219 -4.60 -1.40 -15.51
CA TYR A 219 -4.85 -0.68 -14.27
C TYR A 219 -4.85 -1.69 -13.12
N SER A 220 -4.11 -1.43 -12.05
CA SER A 220 -4.11 -2.24 -10.84
C SER A 220 -4.41 -1.36 -9.64
N GLY A 221 -5.44 -1.69 -8.87
CA GLY A 221 -5.79 -0.94 -7.68
C GLY A 221 -7.26 -1.01 -7.28
N ARG A 222 -7.59 -0.40 -6.14
CA ARG A 222 -8.97 -0.31 -5.68
C ARG A 222 -9.83 0.50 -6.63
N LEU A 223 -11.06 0.04 -6.88
CA LEU A 223 -12.02 0.74 -7.71
C LEU A 223 -12.77 1.77 -6.86
N ASN A 224 -12.19 2.97 -6.77
CA ASN A 224 -12.79 4.14 -6.10
C ASN A 224 -12.47 5.43 -6.89
N LYS A 225 -13.12 6.52 -6.49
CA LYS A 225 -12.98 7.81 -7.18
C LYS A 225 -11.55 8.37 -7.12
N ASP A 226 -10.84 8.11 -6.03
CA ASP A 226 -9.52 8.68 -5.77
C ASP A 226 -8.44 8.13 -6.71
N LYS A 227 -8.67 6.94 -7.28
CA LYS A 227 -7.72 6.24 -8.15
C LYS A 227 -7.86 6.59 -9.63
N GLY A 228 -8.77 7.49 -10.00
CA GLY A 228 -8.89 7.99 -11.38
C GLY A 228 -9.38 6.99 -12.42
N ILE A 229 -9.93 5.83 -11.98
CA ILE A 229 -10.43 4.79 -12.89
C ILE A 229 -11.58 5.28 -13.78
N SER A 230 -12.44 6.19 -13.28
CA SER A 230 -13.52 6.78 -14.08
C SER A 230 -12.98 7.59 -15.24
N GLN A 231 -11.94 8.40 -15.01
CA GLN A 231 -11.27 9.20 -16.02
C GLN A 231 -10.51 8.32 -17.04
N LEU A 232 -9.98 7.18 -16.58
CA LEU A 232 -9.35 6.21 -17.49
C LEU A 232 -10.38 5.58 -18.45
N ILE A 233 -11.59 5.27 -17.98
CA ILE A 233 -12.67 4.78 -18.86
C ILE A 233 -13.08 5.88 -19.84
N ASP A 234 -13.17 7.15 -19.41
CA ASP A 234 -13.43 8.28 -20.31
C ASP A 234 -12.32 8.42 -21.38
N ALA A 235 -11.06 8.26 -20.99
CA ALA A 235 -9.94 8.25 -21.93
C ALA A 235 -10.07 7.11 -22.99
N MET A 236 -10.48 5.91 -22.55
CA MET A 236 -10.71 4.79 -23.46
C MET A 236 -11.88 5.05 -24.44
N LEU A 237 -12.90 5.81 -24.02
CA LEU A 237 -13.98 6.26 -24.92
C LEU A 237 -13.49 7.26 -25.98
N LEU A 238 -12.50 8.10 -25.65
CA LEU A 238 -11.87 9.02 -26.60
C LEU A 238 -10.98 8.29 -27.63
N LEU A 239 -10.58 7.04 -27.36
CA LEU A 239 -9.74 6.19 -28.21
C LEU A 239 -10.54 5.18 -29.04
N LYS A 240 -11.82 5.46 -29.34
CA LYS A 240 -12.68 4.56 -30.13
C LYS A 240 -12.19 4.27 -31.55
N ASP A 241 -11.35 5.16 -32.10
CA ASP A 241 -10.68 5.03 -33.40
C ASP A 241 -9.53 4.01 -33.37
N LEU A 242 -9.11 3.53 -32.22
CA LEU A 242 -8.04 2.54 -32.02
C LEU A 242 -8.57 1.28 -31.29
N PRO A 243 -9.37 0.44 -31.97
CA PRO A 243 -10.04 -0.71 -31.33
C PRO A 243 -9.09 -1.79 -30.82
N GLN A 244 -7.84 -1.80 -31.29
CA GLN A 244 -6.79 -2.72 -30.83
C GLN A 244 -6.21 -2.34 -29.45
N ILE A 245 -6.54 -1.15 -28.92
CA ILE A 245 -6.17 -0.80 -27.55
C ILE A 245 -7.16 -1.44 -26.60
N LYS A 246 -6.67 -2.29 -25.72
CA LYS A 246 -7.45 -3.03 -24.69
C LYS A 246 -7.03 -2.58 -23.30
N LEU A 247 -7.91 -2.72 -22.32
CA LEU A 247 -7.64 -2.35 -20.92
C LEU A 247 -8.03 -3.49 -19.98
N MET A 248 -7.06 -3.99 -19.22
CA MET A 248 -7.32 -4.85 -18.05
C MET A 248 -7.44 -4.00 -16.79
N ILE A 249 -8.48 -4.27 -16.00
CA ILE A 249 -8.78 -3.58 -14.74
C ILE A 249 -8.69 -4.59 -13.62
N LEU A 250 -7.55 -4.63 -12.92
CA LEU A 250 -7.28 -5.53 -11.80
C LEU A 250 -7.70 -4.85 -10.50
N GLY A 251 -8.74 -5.35 -9.87
CA GLY A 251 -9.16 -4.85 -8.57
C GLY A 251 -10.66 -4.84 -8.33
N SER A 252 -11.00 -4.64 -7.06
CA SER A 252 -12.36 -4.51 -6.57
C SER A 252 -12.48 -3.29 -5.64
N THR A 253 -13.68 -3.07 -5.09
CA THR A 253 -13.92 -1.98 -4.11
C THR A 253 -13.39 -2.30 -2.72
N PHE A 254 -13.28 -3.59 -2.37
CA PHE A 254 -12.87 -4.08 -1.06
C PHE A 254 -11.77 -5.13 -1.19
N PHE A 255 -11.04 -5.37 -0.10
CA PHE A 255 -10.14 -6.50 0.03
C PHE A 255 -10.95 -7.81 0.14
N GLY A 256 -10.53 -8.84 -0.59
CA GLY A 256 -11.15 -10.16 -0.61
C GLY A 256 -12.35 -10.29 -1.56
N ASN A 257 -12.92 -11.51 -1.61
CA ASN A 257 -13.99 -11.93 -2.51
C ASN A 257 -15.40 -11.42 -2.12
N ALA A 258 -15.55 -10.18 -1.70
CA ALA A 258 -16.87 -9.63 -1.45
C ALA A 258 -17.67 -9.57 -2.77
N THR A 259 -18.69 -10.41 -2.91
CA THR A 259 -19.52 -10.58 -4.11
C THR A 259 -20.45 -9.41 -4.41
N ASN A 260 -20.54 -8.43 -3.50
CA ASN A 260 -21.41 -7.26 -3.69
C ASN A 260 -20.63 -6.15 -4.39
N GLU A 261 -20.82 -6.02 -5.71
CA GLU A 261 -20.43 -4.81 -6.44
C GLU A 261 -21.14 -3.60 -5.82
N ASN A 262 -20.37 -2.58 -5.46
CA ASN A 262 -20.98 -1.34 -4.99
C ASN A 262 -21.52 -0.51 -6.18
N SER A 263 -22.33 0.50 -5.89
CA SER A 263 -22.91 1.38 -6.90
C SER A 263 -21.87 2.04 -7.81
N PHE A 264 -20.65 2.29 -7.32
CA PHE A 264 -19.58 2.90 -8.10
C PHE A 264 -19.07 1.96 -9.21
N VAL A 265 -18.87 0.68 -8.93
CA VAL A 265 -18.44 -0.30 -9.96
C VAL A 265 -19.53 -0.50 -11.01
N HIS A 266 -20.81 -0.52 -10.58
CA HIS A 266 -21.94 -0.57 -11.51
C HIS A 266 -21.91 0.64 -12.45
N THR A 267 -21.75 1.85 -11.91
CA THR A 267 -21.65 3.09 -12.73
C THR A 267 -20.44 3.04 -13.69
N LEU A 268 -19.29 2.47 -13.27
CA LEU A 268 -18.16 2.31 -14.16
C LEU A 268 -18.46 1.36 -15.34
N LYS A 269 -19.13 0.24 -15.08
CA LYS A 269 -19.54 -0.73 -16.11
C LYS A 269 -20.58 -0.16 -17.06
N GLU A 270 -21.54 0.60 -16.55
CA GLU A 270 -22.52 1.33 -17.39
C GLU A 270 -21.82 2.34 -18.31
N LYS A 271 -20.91 3.16 -17.76
CA LYS A 271 -20.11 4.10 -18.54
C LYS A 271 -19.31 3.40 -19.64
N ALA A 272 -18.78 2.22 -19.35
CA ALA A 272 -17.95 1.43 -20.25
C ALA A 272 -18.71 0.70 -21.35
N GLN A 273 -20.06 0.65 -21.35
CA GLN A 273 -20.87 -0.12 -22.30
C GLN A 273 -20.50 0.08 -23.77
N PRO A 274 -20.23 1.31 -24.27
CA PRO A 274 -19.89 1.52 -25.67
C PRO A 274 -18.57 0.88 -26.13
N ILE A 275 -17.72 0.45 -25.19
CA ILE A 275 -16.38 -0.12 -25.45
C ILE A 275 -16.14 -1.40 -24.63
N TYR A 276 -17.21 -2.05 -24.15
CA TYR A 276 -17.13 -3.14 -23.18
C TYR A 276 -16.26 -4.32 -23.68
N GLU A 277 -16.30 -4.62 -24.98
CA GLU A 277 -15.49 -5.67 -25.61
C GLU A 277 -13.98 -5.37 -25.64
N ARG A 278 -13.59 -4.15 -25.26
CA ARG A 278 -12.19 -3.72 -25.13
C ARG A 278 -11.68 -3.76 -23.70
N LEU A 279 -12.56 -4.08 -22.75
CA LEU A 279 -12.26 -4.00 -21.32
C LEU A 279 -12.39 -5.38 -20.66
N LEU A 280 -11.45 -5.68 -19.76
CA LEU A 280 -11.54 -6.83 -18.89
C LEU A 280 -11.59 -6.35 -17.43
N PHE A 281 -12.70 -6.58 -16.73
CA PHE A 281 -12.80 -6.41 -15.29
C PHE A 281 -12.53 -7.75 -14.61
N THR A 282 -11.36 -7.91 -13.98
CA THR A 282 -11.00 -9.18 -13.32
C THR A 282 -11.67 -9.37 -11.96
N GLY A 283 -12.13 -8.28 -11.33
CA GLY A 283 -12.45 -8.28 -9.91
C GLY A 283 -11.20 -8.32 -9.04
N PHE A 284 -11.33 -8.82 -7.81
CA PHE A 284 -10.19 -9.00 -6.91
C PHE A 284 -9.24 -10.07 -7.44
N VAL A 285 -7.97 -9.70 -7.56
CA VAL A 285 -6.87 -10.62 -7.91
C VAL A 285 -6.00 -10.76 -6.66
N PRO A 286 -5.76 -11.98 -6.16
CA PRO A 286 -4.82 -12.22 -5.08
C PRO A 286 -3.43 -11.67 -5.42
N TYR A 287 -2.71 -11.15 -4.42
CA TYR A 287 -1.42 -10.49 -4.61
C TYR A 287 -0.41 -11.37 -5.35
N GLU A 288 -0.38 -12.65 -5.04
CA GLU A 288 0.47 -13.67 -5.67
C GLU A 288 0.23 -13.86 -7.18
N HIS A 289 -0.94 -13.47 -7.68
CA HIS A 289 -1.30 -13.60 -9.10
C HIS A 289 -1.23 -12.28 -9.88
N ILE A 290 -1.04 -11.15 -9.22
CA ILE A 290 -0.93 -9.83 -9.90
C ILE A 290 0.16 -9.82 -10.98
N PRO A 291 1.39 -10.34 -10.76
CA PRO A 291 2.44 -10.34 -11.78
C PRO A 291 2.07 -11.10 -13.07
N GLU A 292 1.23 -12.12 -12.97
CA GLU A 292 0.77 -12.92 -14.13
C GLU A 292 -0.06 -12.05 -15.10
N TYR A 293 -0.93 -11.19 -14.57
CA TYR A 293 -1.68 -10.23 -15.36
C TYR A 293 -0.82 -9.07 -15.85
N LEU A 294 0.04 -8.52 -14.98
CA LEU A 294 0.93 -7.42 -15.37
C LEU A 294 1.85 -7.84 -16.54
N GLN A 295 2.26 -9.10 -16.60
CA GLN A 295 3.09 -9.63 -17.67
C GLN A 295 2.42 -9.59 -19.05
N LEU A 296 1.08 -9.58 -19.12
CA LEU A 296 0.32 -9.49 -20.38
C LEU A 296 0.25 -8.07 -20.94
N ALA A 297 0.54 -7.06 -20.13
CA ALA A 297 0.39 -5.67 -20.49
C ALA A 297 1.61 -5.09 -21.22
N ASP A 298 1.37 -4.06 -22.02
CA ASP A 298 2.37 -3.22 -22.67
C ASP A 298 2.66 -1.95 -21.89
N VAL A 299 1.65 -1.40 -21.17
CA VAL A 299 1.74 -0.15 -20.40
C VAL A 299 0.86 -0.26 -19.15
N ALA A 300 1.37 0.21 -18.02
CA ALA A 300 0.59 0.38 -16.80
C ALA A 300 0.03 1.80 -16.69
N ILE A 301 -1.22 1.94 -16.20
CA ILE A 301 -1.86 3.24 -16.02
C ILE A 301 -2.31 3.38 -14.58
N ILE A 302 -1.74 4.36 -13.87
CA ILE A 302 -2.05 4.69 -12.48
C ILE A 302 -2.46 6.17 -12.40
N PRO A 303 -3.71 6.50 -12.77
CA PRO A 303 -4.17 7.87 -12.96
C PRO A 303 -4.71 8.50 -11.66
N SER A 304 -4.02 8.29 -10.53
CA SER A 304 -4.49 8.71 -9.22
C SER A 304 -4.77 10.23 -9.18
N VAL A 305 -5.94 10.61 -8.66
CA VAL A 305 -6.33 12.02 -8.44
C VAL A 305 -6.19 12.44 -6.98
N TRP A 306 -5.82 11.49 -6.13
CA TRP A 306 -5.56 11.66 -4.71
C TRP A 306 -4.06 11.59 -4.42
N PRO A 307 -3.53 12.38 -3.49
CA PRO A 307 -2.13 12.29 -3.07
C PRO A 307 -1.82 10.92 -2.46
N GLU A 308 -1.15 10.06 -3.22
CA GLU A 308 -0.76 8.74 -2.76
C GLU A 308 0.36 8.84 -1.71
N PRO A 309 0.32 8.03 -0.65
CA PRO A 309 1.41 8.02 0.32
C PRO A 309 2.75 7.62 -0.28
N PHE A 310 2.76 6.66 -1.21
CA PHE A 310 3.96 6.19 -1.92
C PHE A 310 3.65 5.88 -3.40
N GLY A 311 2.78 4.92 -3.67
CA GLY A 311 2.44 4.44 -5.02
C GLY A 311 3.01 3.05 -5.32
N LEU A 312 2.75 2.07 -4.44
CA LEU A 312 3.22 0.68 -4.60
C LEU A 312 2.91 0.11 -5.99
N THR A 313 1.71 0.35 -6.53
CA THR A 313 1.33 -0.15 -7.86
C THR A 313 2.18 0.42 -9.00
N VAL A 314 2.73 1.62 -8.84
CA VAL A 314 3.71 2.19 -9.78
C VAL A 314 5.03 1.41 -9.66
N ALA A 315 5.54 1.21 -8.45
CA ALA A 315 6.78 0.49 -8.21
C ALA A 315 6.69 -0.98 -8.69
N GLU A 316 5.58 -1.66 -8.42
CA GLU A 316 5.27 -3.02 -8.89
C GLU A 316 5.25 -3.09 -10.43
N SER A 317 4.59 -2.12 -11.08
CA SER A 317 4.57 -2.04 -12.54
C SER A 317 5.96 -1.82 -13.12
N GLN A 318 6.76 -0.95 -12.50
CA GLN A 318 8.15 -0.70 -12.91
C GLN A 318 9.03 -1.95 -12.74
N ALA A 319 8.83 -2.74 -11.68
CA ALA A 319 9.54 -4.00 -11.48
C ALA A 319 9.21 -5.04 -12.56
N MET A 320 7.99 -4.99 -13.12
CA MET A 320 7.60 -5.78 -14.28
C MET A 320 8.13 -5.22 -15.62
N GLY A 321 8.88 -4.11 -15.59
CA GLY A 321 9.38 -3.44 -16.79
C GLY A 321 8.26 -2.86 -17.65
N LEU A 322 7.20 -2.36 -17.02
CA LEU A 322 6.12 -1.68 -17.72
C LEU A 322 6.37 -0.16 -17.75
N PRO A 323 6.40 0.47 -18.92
CA PRO A 323 6.24 1.91 -19.00
C PRO A 323 4.95 2.32 -18.29
N THR A 324 4.99 3.43 -17.59
CA THR A 324 3.84 3.85 -16.78
C THR A 324 3.27 5.18 -17.29
N ILE A 325 1.94 5.30 -17.35
CA ILE A 325 1.25 6.59 -17.46
C ILE A 325 0.65 6.89 -16.09
N THR A 326 1.02 8.02 -15.50
CA THR A 326 0.60 8.37 -14.14
C THR A 326 0.55 9.87 -13.90
N THR A 327 0.10 10.26 -12.73
CA THR A 327 0.07 11.65 -12.24
C THR A 327 1.17 11.87 -11.20
N ARG A 328 1.46 13.13 -10.84
CA ARG A 328 2.42 13.48 -9.78
C ARG A 328 1.72 13.68 -8.42
N GLN A 329 0.85 12.75 -8.02
CA GLN A 329 0.08 12.88 -6.80
C GLN A 329 0.80 12.27 -5.57
N GLY A 330 1.14 13.13 -4.60
CA GLY A 330 1.81 12.71 -3.35
C GLY A 330 3.16 12.03 -3.61
N GLY A 331 3.40 10.88 -2.96
CA GLY A 331 4.64 10.11 -3.06
C GLY A 331 4.91 9.50 -4.44
N ILE A 332 3.92 9.40 -5.34
CA ILE A 332 4.17 8.97 -6.73
C ILE A 332 5.23 9.89 -7.38
N ALA A 333 5.20 11.18 -7.09
CA ALA A 333 6.15 12.14 -7.64
C ALA A 333 7.63 11.80 -7.35
N GLU A 334 7.89 10.99 -6.32
CA GLU A 334 9.23 10.62 -5.87
C GLU A 334 9.78 9.37 -6.58
N ILE A 335 8.88 8.57 -7.17
CA ILE A 335 9.24 7.28 -7.78
C ILE A 335 9.14 7.30 -9.32
N VAL A 336 8.70 8.40 -9.91
CA VAL A 336 8.58 8.55 -11.37
C VAL A 336 9.42 9.70 -11.90
N SER A 337 9.93 9.50 -13.11
CA SER A 337 10.61 10.51 -13.91
C SER A 337 10.16 10.38 -15.37
N GLU A 338 10.52 11.33 -16.23
CA GLU A 338 10.22 11.29 -17.66
C GLU A 338 10.93 10.12 -18.38
N GLU A 339 11.94 9.50 -17.74
CA GLU A 339 12.61 8.33 -18.28
C GLU A 339 11.75 7.04 -18.14
N ASN A 340 10.97 6.92 -17.08
CA ASN A 340 10.23 5.70 -16.74
C ASN A 340 8.70 5.84 -16.78
N ALA A 341 8.19 7.08 -16.89
CA ALA A 341 6.76 7.34 -16.94
C ALA A 341 6.40 8.51 -17.87
N VAL A 342 5.23 8.44 -18.50
CA VAL A 342 4.54 9.62 -19.03
C VAL A 342 3.72 10.22 -17.90
N ILE A 343 4.06 11.43 -17.50
CA ILE A 343 3.45 12.11 -16.35
C ILE A 343 2.41 13.09 -16.87
N VAL A 344 1.15 12.89 -16.47
CA VAL A 344 0.03 13.73 -16.90
C VAL A 344 -0.50 14.58 -15.74
N SER A 345 -1.13 15.71 -16.06
CA SER A 345 -1.81 16.53 -15.06
C SER A 345 -3.07 15.84 -14.55
N ALA A 346 -3.25 15.82 -13.23
CA ALA A 346 -4.45 15.31 -12.57
C ALA A 346 -5.57 16.36 -12.46
N GLU A 347 -5.33 17.58 -12.90
CA GLU A 347 -6.26 18.70 -12.79
C GLU A 347 -7.41 18.58 -13.81
N GLN A 348 -7.61 19.59 -14.65
CA GLN A 348 -8.70 19.58 -15.63
C GLN A 348 -8.39 18.64 -16.81
N ASN A 349 -9.42 17.98 -17.37
CA ASN A 349 -9.35 17.15 -18.59
C ASN A 349 -8.35 15.97 -18.50
N LEU A 350 -8.23 15.35 -17.31
CA LEU A 350 -7.34 14.20 -17.12
C LEU A 350 -7.59 13.10 -18.15
N GLU A 351 -8.85 12.85 -18.54
CA GLU A 351 -9.24 11.89 -19.57
C GLU A 351 -8.60 12.19 -20.94
N CYS A 352 -8.51 13.47 -21.31
CA CYS A 352 -7.85 13.89 -22.56
C CYS A 352 -6.34 13.65 -22.48
N HIS A 353 -5.70 14.05 -21.38
CA HIS A 353 -4.26 13.85 -21.18
C HIS A 353 -3.90 12.36 -21.15
N LEU A 354 -4.74 11.52 -20.54
CA LEU A 354 -4.56 10.07 -20.56
C LEU A 354 -4.69 9.51 -21.98
N ALA A 355 -5.71 9.92 -22.74
CA ALA A 355 -5.91 9.47 -24.11
C ALA A 355 -4.73 9.85 -25.02
N ASP A 356 -4.21 11.07 -24.89
CA ASP A 356 -3.05 11.54 -25.65
C ASP A 356 -1.78 10.75 -25.27
N ALA A 357 -1.53 10.53 -23.98
CA ALA A 357 -0.40 9.74 -23.49
C ALA A 357 -0.47 8.27 -23.96
N ILE A 358 -1.66 7.66 -23.92
CA ILE A 358 -1.90 6.31 -24.44
C ILE A 358 -1.60 6.26 -25.93
N ARG A 359 -2.13 7.21 -26.72
CA ARG A 359 -1.89 7.33 -28.16
C ARG A 359 -0.42 7.51 -28.48
N GLN A 360 0.29 8.36 -27.71
CA GLN A 360 1.73 8.58 -27.85
C GLN A 360 2.50 7.26 -27.69
N LEU A 361 2.26 6.53 -26.60
CA LEU A 361 2.95 5.27 -26.33
C LEU A 361 2.54 4.17 -27.32
N PHE A 362 1.28 4.15 -27.78
CA PHE A 362 0.83 3.20 -28.78
C PHE A 362 1.65 3.31 -30.07
N TYR A 363 1.89 4.52 -30.57
CA TYR A 363 2.64 4.76 -31.79
C TYR A 363 4.17 4.79 -31.63
N SER A 364 4.69 4.69 -30.40
CA SER A 364 6.12 4.86 -30.11
C SER A 364 6.74 3.62 -29.44
N PRO A 365 6.93 2.49 -30.14
CA PRO A 365 7.51 1.28 -29.56
C PRO A 365 8.93 1.48 -29.03
N GLN A 366 9.73 2.36 -29.65
CA GLN A 366 11.08 2.69 -29.18
C GLN A 366 11.04 3.41 -27.83
N GLN A 367 10.10 4.35 -27.65
CA GLN A 367 9.91 5.03 -26.37
C GLN A 367 9.48 4.04 -25.30
N ARG A 368 8.55 3.13 -25.59
CA ARG A 368 8.15 2.08 -24.63
C ARG A 368 9.34 1.21 -24.19
N ALA A 369 10.17 0.78 -25.15
CA ALA A 369 11.34 -0.05 -24.83
C ALA A 369 12.38 0.71 -23.96
N TYR A 370 12.60 1.98 -24.23
CA TYR A 370 13.46 2.85 -23.41
C TYR A 370 12.89 2.98 -21.99
N MET A 371 11.61 3.34 -21.88
CA MET A 371 10.94 3.53 -20.58
C MET A 371 10.87 2.23 -19.78
N ALA A 372 10.63 1.09 -20.44
CA ALA A 372 10.65 -0.23 -19.79
C ALA A 372 12.01 -0.53 -19.14
N SER A 373 13.10 -0.23 -19.85
CA SER A 373 14.45 -0.40 -19.33
C SER A 373 14.75 0.54 -18.16
N ALA A 374 14.28 1.78 -18.22
CA ALA A 374 14.42 2.76 -17.14
C ALA A 374 13.58 2.35 -15.91
N ALA A 375 12.35 1.86 -16.13
CA ALA A 375 11.49 1.35 -15.07
C ALA A 375 12.15 0.20 -14.29
N LEU A 376 12.73 -0.78 -15.00
CA LEU A 376 13.48 -1.89 -14.36
C LEU A 376 14.70 -1.41 -13.57
N ARG A 377 15.42 -0.38 -14.06
CA ARG A 377 16.54 0.19 -13.29
C ARG A 377 16.05 0.88 -12.03
N ASN A 378 14.99 1.68 -12.15
CA ASN A 378 14.43 2.44 -11.04
C ASN A 378 13.85 1.54 -9.94
N SER A 379 13.19 0.45 -10.31
CA SER A 379 12.55 -0.47 -9.34
C SER A 379 13.54 -1.10 -8.37
N ARG A 380 14.82 -1.22 -8.72
CA ARG A 380 15.86 -1.79 -7.85
C ARG A 380 16.10 -0.97 -6.58
N HIS A 381 15.76 0.31 -6.58
CA HIS A 381 15.84 1.18 -5.39
C HIS A 381 14.77 0.84 -4.35
N TYR A 382 13.76 0.08 -4.74
CA TYR A 382 12.62 -0.28 -3.91
C TYR A 382 12.56 -1.78 -3.59
N ASP A 383 13.72 -2.47 -3.59
CA ASP A 383 13.77 -3.87 -3.19
C ASP A 383 13.40 -4.03 -1.71
N LYS A 384 12.65 -5.10 -1.39
CA LYS A 384 12.24 -5.45 -0.04
C LYS A 384 13.40 -5.60 0.94
N GLU A 385 14.58 -6.07 0.49
CA GLU A 385 15.75 -6.21 1.34
C GLU A 385 16.34 -4.86 1.73
N HIS A 386 16.45 -3.93 0.75
CA HIS A 386 16.91 -2.57 1.00
C HIS A 386 15.94 -1.82 1.94
N TYR A 387 14.64 -1.91 1.68
CA TYR A 387 13.61 -1.38 2.57
C TYR A 387 13.76 -1.89 4.01
N SER A 388 13.93 -3.20 4.16
CA SER A 388 14.02 -3.84 5.48
C SER A 388 15.29 -3.42 6.23
N GLN A 389 16.40 -3.29 5.52
CA GLN A 389 17.67 -2.78 6.06
C GLN A 389 17.50 -1.34 6.56
N GLU A 390 17.00 -0.44 5.71
CA GLU A 390 16.77 0.97 6.06
C GLU A 390 15.79 1.11 7.23
N PHE A 391 14.76 0.25 7.30
CA PHE A 391 13.82 0.23 8.42
C PHE A 391 14.53 -0.04 9.75
N PHE A 392 15.41 -1.04 9.82
CA PHE A 392 16.15 -1.33 11.06
C PHE A 392 17.21 -0.27 11.35
N GLU A 393 17.93 0.24 10.36
CA GLU A 393 18.88 1.35 10.52
C GLU A 393 18.19 2.60 11.09
N ALA A 394 16.95 2.88 10.65
CA ALA A 394 16.15 3.98 11.19
C ALA A 394 15.81 3.80 12.67
N ILE A 395 15.68 2.57 13.17
CA ILE A 395 15.44 2.26 14.58
C ILE A 395 16.75 2.29 15.37
N GLU A 396 17.81 1.67 14.85
CA GLU A 396 19.11 1.55 15.51
C GLU A 396 19.82 2.89 15.68
N SER A 397 19.58 3.84 14.77
CA SER A 397 20.14 5.20 14.83
C SER A 397 19.44 6.14 15.83
N ILE A 398 18.51 5.64 16.66
CA ILE A 398 17.89 6.43 17.72
C ILE A 398 18.91 6.49 18.90
N SER A 399 19.46 7.67 19.10
CA SER A 399 20.38 7.97 20.19
C SER A 399 19.65 8.39 21.47
#